data_95870b6eba2f88569fcde703bd825028
#
_entry.id   95870b6eba2f88569fcde703bd825028
#
_cell.length_a   1.000
_cell.length_b   1.000
_cell.length_c   1.000
_cell.angle_alpha   90.00
_cell.angle_beta   90.00
_cell.angle_gamma   90.00
#
_symmetry.space_group_name_H-M   'P 1'
#
loop_
_entity.id
_entity.type
_entity.pdbx_description
1 polymer ?
#
loop_
_entity_poly.entity_id
_entity_poly.type
_entity_poly.pdbx_seq_one_letter_code
_entity_poly.pdbx_strand_id
1 'polypeptide(L)'
;MRTYVLDRNPENLRGELGTGAGDVARIVSEIRDRVEVELRPASDPEDDRWRLLQAVAAFLRNASSTQPILLILEDLHWSDRGTLDLLVHLARNLQGARLLIVGTYRDVEVDRAHPLSSTLAELRRASSFGRVTLRGLTPDEVHRMMNNLAGQEVRWALAEAVYRQTEGNPLFIQEMLRYIVEEGMVTRQDGQWQRAGDTPLEMIIPEGLRDVIGKRLSRLSAECNRLLMTAAVIGRDFDLGTLSKVVSSDEESTLTSLEEAVRIAVLEERSQVGGVRYRFTHAFFRQTLYEETGAARRIRLHQQVGKALEEQYRARLTEHAAELAEHFSHSSDPADLAKAVEYGEIAAQRAVSVFDYGEAVRLLERAIDVQEVLDHDDKAARCDLLLALGEALIPAGEPLRAAEMVAETALVLAETLGDGKRAVEACGIALDGLFRYGGSVGESSAFAQWAE
;
A
#
# COMPACT_ATOMS: atom_id res chain seq x y z
N MET A 1 2.79 2.13 -14.02
CA MET A 1 3.52 3.13 -14.84
C MET A 1 5.02 2.81 -14.94
N ARG A 2 5.72 2.57 -13.83
CA ARG A 2 7.17 2.29 -13.82
C ARG A 2 7.56 1.15 -14.77
N THR A 3 6.93 -0.02 -14.67
CA THR A 3 7.18 -1.17 -15.54
C THR A 3 7.00 -0.81 -17.02
N TYR A 4 5.91 -0.11 -17.34
CA TYR A 4 5.66 0.35 -18.71
C TYR A 4 6.77 1.26 -19.24
N VAL A 5 7.23 2.22 -18.41
CA VAL A 5 8.34 3.12 -18.76
C VAL A 5 9.64 2.35 -19.02
N LEU A 6 9.93 1.34 -18.19
CA LEU A 6 11.15 0.53 -18.33
C LEU A 6 11.14 -0.36 -19.57
N ASP A 7 9.98 -0.87 -19.96
CA ASP A 7 9.84 -1.77 -21.11
C ASP A 7 9.74 -1.03 -22.45
N ARG A 8 9.48 0.30 -22.42
CA ARG A 8 9.23 1.08 -23.64
C ARG A 8 10.52 1.55 -24.29
N ASN A 9 10.56 1.56 -25.63
CA ASN A 9 11.65 2.20 -26.38
C ASN A 9 11.71 3.71 -26.08
N PRO A 10 12.90 4.31 -25.85
CA PRO A 10 13.04 5.72 -25.50
C PRO A 10 12.40 6.71 -26.47
N GLU A 11 12.44 6.45 -27.78
CA GLU A 11 11.83 7.34 -28.79
C GLU A 11 10.30 7.34 -28.67
N ASN A 12 9.70 6.15 -28.53
CA ASN A 12 8.26 6.01 -28.33
C ASN A 12 7.84 6.64 -27.01
N LEU A 13 8.61 6.39 -25.93
CA LEU A 13 8.37 6.96 -24.61
C LEU A 13 8.40 8.49 -24.65
N ARG A 14 9.37 9.11 -25.36
CA ARG A 14 9.43 10.55 -25.56
C ARG A 14 8.19 11.09 -26.24
N GLY A 15 7.71 10.43 -27.29
CA GLY A 15 6.47 10.80 -27.99
C GLY A 15 5.23 10.66 -27.12
N GLU A 16 5.15 9.61 -26.31
CA GLU A 16 4.03 9.36 -25.41
C GLU A 16 3.98 10.35 -24.23
N LEU A 17 5.13 10.72 -23.66
CA LEU A 17 5.24 11.70 -22.58
C LEU A 17 4.99 13.13 -23.05
N GLY A 18 5.43 13.46 -24.27
CA GLY A 18 5.30 14.81 -24.82
C GLY A 18 5.95 15.87 -23.93
N THR A 19 5.32 17.05 -23.84
CA THR A 19 5.80 18.18 -23.03
C THR A 19 5.63 17.95 -21.52
N GLY A 20 4.91 16.93 -21.10
CA GLY A 20 4.65 16.56 -19.70
C GLY A 20 5.73 15.67 -19.08
N ALA A 21 6.80 15.32 -19.81
CA ALA A 21 7.84 14.41 -19.34
C ALA A 21 8.42 14.81 -17.98
N GLY A 22 8.65 16.11 -17.74
CA GLY A 22 9.17 16.65 -16.48
C GLY A 22 8.24 16.44 -15.30
N ASP A 23 6.95 16.62 -15.51
CA ASP A 23 5.95 16.44 -14.47
C ASP A 23 5.74 14.96 -14.16
N VAL A 24 5.64 14.08 -15.18
CA VAL A 24 5.51 12.63 -14.95
C VAL A 24 6.78 12.03 -14.31
N ALA A 25 7.97 12.59 -14.59
CA ALA A 25 9.23 12.18 -13.98
C ALA A 25 9.31 12.46 -12.47
N ARG A 26 8.39 13.25 -11.90
CA ARG A 26 8.24 13.41 -10.43
C ARG A 26 7.70 12.12 -9.79
N ILE A 27 6.81 11.40 -10.49
CA ILE A 27 6.23 10.14 -10.03
C ILE A 27 7.09 8.94 -10.45
N VAL A 28 7.63 8.95 -11.67
CA VAL A 28 8.43 7.86 -12.23
C VAL A 28 9.81 8.41 -12.56
N SER A 29 10.72 8.34 -11.59
CA SER A 29 12.08 8.92 -11.68
C SER A 29 12.93 8.34 -12.82
N GLU A 30 12.69 7.07 -13.20
CA GLU A 30 13.38 6.37 -14.27
C GLU A 30 13.18 7.00 -15.66
N ILE A 31 12.20 7.88 -15.81
CA ILE A 31 12.03 8.66 -17.04
C ILE A 31 13.28 9.51 -17.31
N ARG A 32 13.91 10.06 -16.28
CA ARG A 32 15.12 10.90 -16.39
C ARG A 32 16.31 10.16 -16.94
N ASP A 33 16.38 8.86 -16.71
CA ASP A 33 17.47 8.00 -17.19
C ASP A 33 17.27 7.60 -18.67
N ARG A 34 16.06 7.78 -19.21
CA ARG A 34 15.67 7.29 -20.54
C ARG A 34 15.34 8.38 -21.55
N VAL A 35 14.88 9.54 -21.08
CA VAL A 35 14.45 10.66 -21.91
C VAL A 35 14.99 11.94 -21.30
N GLU A 36 15.52 12.83 -22.13
CA GLU A 36 15.93 14.16 -21.71
C GLU A 36 14.69 14.94 -21.22
N VAL A 37 14.77 15.46 -20.00
CA VAL A 37 13.64 16.06 -19.29
C VAL A 37 13.99 17.49 -18.89
N GLU A 38 13.22 18.44 -19.34
CA GLU A 38 13.28 19.81 -18.83
C GLU A 38 12.51 19.91 -17.50
N LEU A 39 13.22 20.18 -16.42
CA LEU A 39 12.61 20.48 -15.13
C LEU A 39 12.19 21.94 -15.12
N ARG A 40 10.90 22.19 -14.95
CA ARG A 40 10.39 23.54 -14.75
C ARG A 40 10.59 23.97 -13.30
N PRO A 41 10.88 25.25 -13.05
CA PRO A 41 10.92 25.79 -11.69
C PRO A 41 9.55 25.60 -11.02
N ALA A 42 9.57 25.42 -9.72
CA ALA A 42 8.35 25.34 -8.91
C ALA A 42 7.56 26.65 -9.05
N SER A 43 6.24 26.52 -9.17
CA SER A 43 5.30 27.65 -9.18
C SER A 43 4.29 27.49 -8.05
N ASP A 44 3.09 28.01 -8.21
CA ASP A 44 2.03 27.78 -7.24
C ASP A 44 1.74 26.27 -7.10
N PRO A 45 1.66 25.72 -5.87
CA PRO A 45 1.45 24.28 -5.62
C PRO A 45 0.18 23.71 -6.28
N GLU A 46 -0.90 24.49 -6.38
CA GLU A 46 -2.15 24.05 -7.02
C GLU A 46 -1.99 23.95 -8.55
N ASP A 47 -1.30 24.91 -9.16
CA ASP A 47 -0.98 24.89 -10.58
C ASP A 47 -0.04 23.73 -10.93
N ASP A 48 0.97 23.49 -10.10
CA ASP A 48 1.93 22.39 -10.28
C ASP A 48 1.23 21.04 -10.16
N ARG A 49 0.34 20.88 -9.18
CA ARG A 49 -0.49 19.68 -9.01
C ARG A 49 -1.40 19.46 -10.22
N TRP A 50 -2.09 20.51 -10.67
CA TRP A 50 -2.96 20.40 -11.83
C TRP A 50 -2.17 20.00 -13.09
N ARG A 51 -0.99 20.58 -13.31
CA ARG A 51 -0.11 20.20 -14.42
C ARG A 51 0.32 18.75 -14.37
N LEU A 52 0.65 18.25 -13.18
CA LEU A 52 0.99 16.84 -12.99
C LEU A 52 -0.17 15.92 -13.40
N LEU A 53 -1.39 16.20 -12.93
CA LEU A 53 -2.58 15.43 -13.30
C LEU A 53 -2.81 15.44 -14.81
N GLN A 54 -2.68 16.60 -15.45
CA GLN A 54 -2.81 16.76 -16.89
C GLN A 54 -1.71 15.99 -17.65
N ALA A 55 -0.47 16.04 -17.18
CA ALA A 55 0.66 15.35 -17.80
C ALA A 55 0.47 13.82 -17.76
N VAL A 56 0.00 13.28 -16.63
CA VAL A 56 -0.33 11.84 -16.50
C VAL A 56 -1.48 11.46 -17.42
N ALA A 57 -2.54 12.28 -17.50
CA ALA A 57 -3.65 12.02 -18.39
C ALA A 57 -3.23 12.06 -19.86
N ALA A 58 -2.41 13.03 -20.25
CA ALA A 58 -1.86 13.13 -21.61
C ALA A 58 -0.98 11.92 -21.96
N PHE A 59 -0.09 11.51 -21.06
CA PHE A 59 0.74 10.32 -21.22
C PHE A 59 -0.09 9.06 -21.46
N LEU A 60 -1.09 8.80 -20.61
CA LEU A 60 -1.96 7.62 -20.75
C LEU A 60 -2.79 7.68 -22.05
N ARG A 61 -3.26 8.87 -22.45
CA ARG A 61 -3.97 9.07 -23.73
C ARG A 61 -3.06 8.75 -24.92
N ASN A 62 -1.85 9.30 -24.93
CA ASN A 62 -0.88 9.09 -26.01
C ASN A 62 -0.48 7.61 -26.09
N ALA A 63 -0.14 7.00 -24.97
CA ALA A 63 0.17 5.58 -24.89
C ALA A 63 -0.99 4.70 -25.38
N SER A 64 -2.24 5.03 -24.98
CA SER A 64 -3.45 4.30 -25.41
C SER A 64 -3.77 4.47 -26.89
N SER A 65 -3.25 5.51 -27.56
CA SER A 65 -3.40 5.67 -28.99
C SER A 65 -2.57 4.66 -29.79
N THR A 66 -1.45 4.21 -29.23
CA THR A 66 -0.59 3.18 -29.82
C THR A 66 -1.15 1.77 -29.60
N GLN A 67 -1.53 1.45 -28.35
CA GLN A 67 -2.11 0.16 -28.00
C GLN A 67 -3.15 0.33 -26.87
N PRO A 68 -4.23 -0.49 -26.84
CA PRO A 68 -5.18 -0.44 -25.75
C PRO A 68 -4.49 -0.73 -24.40
N ILE A 69 -4.91 0.00 -23.35
CA ILE A 69 -4.35 -0.14 -22.00
C ILE A 69 -5.43 -0.63 -21.05
N LEU A 70 -5.12 -1.65 -20.26
CA LEU A 70 -5.86 -2.05 -19.08
C LEU A 70 -5.05 -1.62 -17.85
N LEU A 71 -5.61 -0.71 -17.05
CA LEU A 71 -5.04 -0.27 -15.77
C LEU A 71 -5.84 -0.89 -14.64
N ILE A 72 -5.21 -1.72 -13.83
CA ILE A 72 -5.82 -2.35 -12.66
C ILE A 72 -5.25 -1.67 -11.41
N LEU A 73 -6.15 -1.14 -10.57
CA LEU A 73 -5.85 -0.51 -9.30
C LEU A 73 -6.46 -1.36 -8.19
N GLU A 74 -5.63 -2.15 -7.54
CA GLU A 74 -6.09 -3.04 -6.44
C GLU A 74 -6.14 -2.28 -5.13
N ASP A 75 -7.12 -2.67 -4.28
CA ASP A 75 -7.24 -2.22 -2.89
C ASP A 75 -7.34 -0.67 -2.73
N LEU A 76 -8.17 -0.02 -3.54
CA LEU A 76 -8.37 1.44 -3.51
C LEU A 76 -8.80 2.01 -2.13
N HIS A 77 -9.27 1.17 -1.22
CA HIS A 77 -9.57 1.56 0.16
C HIS A 77 -8.31 1.88 0.99
N TRP A 78 -7.12 1.54 0.49
CA TRP A 78 -5.83 1.92 1.08
C TRP A 78 -5.14 3.05 0.32
N SER A 79 -5.78 3.55 -0.74
CA SER A 79 -5.18 4.62 -1.55
C SER A 79 -5.20 5.96 -0.82
N ASP A 80 -4.11 6.71 -0.99
CA ASP A 80 -4.03 8.11 -0.61
C ASP A 80 -4.98 9.00 -1.41
N ARG A 81 -5.21 10.20 -0.91
CA ARG A 81 -6.10 11.18 -1.55
C ARG A 81 -5.58 11.63 -2.91
N GLY A 82 -4.25 11.77 -3.08
CA GLY A 82 -3.64 12.16 -4.35
C GLY A 82 -3.93 11.15 -5.46
N THR A 83 -3.81 9.86 -5.16
CA THR A 83 -4.18 8.76 -6.07
C THR A 83 -5.66 8.78 -6.43
N LEU A 84 -6.54 9.02 -5.45
CA LEU A 84 -7.99 9.09 -5.68
C LEU A 84 -8.38 10.30 -6.55
N ASP A 85 -7.78 11.45 -6.32
CA ASP A 85 -8.00 12.67 -7.12
C ASP A 85 -7.49 12.47 -8.56
N LEU A 86 -6.34 11.81 -8.74
CA LEU A 86 -5.86 11.42 -10.07
C LEU A 86 -6.86 10.50 -10.77
N LEU A 87 -7.42 9.52 -10.08
CA LEU A 87 -8.42 8.61 -10.64
C LEU A 87 -9.66 9.37 -11.13
N VAL A 88 -10.18 10.32 -10.35
CA VAL A 88 -11.28 11.21 -10.76
C VAL A 88 -10.90 12.03 -11.98
N HIS A 89 -9.69 12.60 -11.97
CA HIS A 89 -9.19 13.41 -13.08
C HIS A 89 -9.09 12.58 -14.37
N LEU A 90 -8.57 11.35 -14.31
CA LEU A 90 -8.50 10.44 -15.44
C LEU A 90 -9.89 10.08 -15.98
N ALA A 91 -10.84 9.75 -15.09
CA ALA A 91 -12.20 9.40 -15.48
C ALA A 91 -12.91 10.54 -16.23
N ARG A 92 -12.61 11.80 -15.88
CA ARG A 92 -13.18 12.98 -16.53
C ARG A 92 -12.51 13.34 -17.87
N ASN A 93 -11.21 13.10 -17.97
CA ASN A 93 -10.39 13.63 -19.07
C ASN A 93 -9.99 12.59 -20.13
N LEU A 94 -10.22 11.29 -19.90
CA LEU A 94 -9.82 10.21 -20.81
C LEU A 94 -10.98 9.60 -21.60
N GLN A 95 -12.10 10.31 -21.73
CA GLN A 95 -13.21 9.86 -22.56
C GLN A 95 -12.75 9.69 -24.03
N GLY A 96 -13.10 8.54 -24.62
CA GLY A 96 -12.69 8.18 -25.98
C GLY A 96 -11.28 7.59 -26.11
N ALA A 97 -10.47 7.57 -25.06
CA ALA A 97 -9.20 6.86 -25.07
C ALA A 97 -9.42 5.33 -25.01
N ARG A 98 -8.50 4.56 -25.62
CA ARG A 98 -8.53 3.09 -25.55
C ARG A 98 -7.96 2.59 -24.22
N LEU A 99 -8.55 3.06 -23.11
CA LEU A 99 -8.13 2.78 -21.75
C LEU A 99 -9.31 2.26 -20.94
N LEU A 100 -9.12 1.11 -20.28
CA LEU A 100 -10.02 0.58 -19.27
C LEU A 100 -9.31 0.66 -17.91
N ILE A 101 -9.95 1.33 -16.94
CA ILE A 101 -9.49 1.36 -15.55
C ILE A 101 -10.40 0.47 -14.72
N VAL A 102 -9.83 -0.50 -14.03
CA VAL A 102 -10.54 -1.39 -13.11
C VAL A 102 -10.00 -1.15 -11.71
N GLY A 103 -10.85 -0.63 -10.81
CA GLY A 103 -10.51 -0.44 -9.40
C GLY A 103 -11.18 -1.50 -8.53
N THR A 104 -10.45 -2.10 -7.59
CA THR A 104 -11.02 -2.99 -6.58
C THR A 104 -10.96 -2.35 -5.20
N TYR A 105 -11.96 -2.60 -4.38
CA TYR A 105 -11.99 -2.14 -2.98
C TYR A 105 -12.92 -3.02 -2.15
N ARG A 106 -12.79 -2.95 -0.82
CA ARG A 106 -13.64 -3.67 0.13
C ARG A 106 -14.70 -2.73 0.68
N ASP A 107 -15.97 -3.03 0.39
CA ASP A 107 -17.11 -2.22 0.84
C ASP A 107 -17.14 -2.05 2.38
N VAL A 108 -16.74 -3.08 3.12
CA VAL A 108 -16.75 -3.09 4.60
C VAL A 108 -15.71 -2.15 5.22
N GLU A 109 -14.69 -1.78 4.46
CA GLU A 109 -13.61 -0.88 4.89
C GLU A 109 -13.85 0.58 4.45
N VAL A 110 -14.93 0.84 3.70
CA VAL A 110 -15.27 2.18 3.17
C VAL A 110 -16.53 2.70 3.83
N ASP A 111 -16.37 3.42 4.93
CA ASP A 111 -17.47 4.12 5.60
C ASP A 111 -17.76 5.50 4.95
N ARG A 112 -18.67 6.28 5.57
CA ARG A 112 -19.05 7.59 5.04
C ARG A 112 -17.95 8.64 5.14
N ALA A 113 -17.05 8.51 6.08
CA ALA A 113 -15.93 9.43 6.31
C ALA A 113 -14.71 9.08 5.44
N HIS A 114 -14.69 7.88 4.87
CA HIS A 114 -13.57 7.38 4.08
C HIS A 114 -13.39 8.21 2.77
N PRO A 115 -12.15 8.63 2.41
CA PRO A 115 -11.90 9.43 1.20
C PRO A 115 -12.45 8.80 -0.09
N LEU A 116 -12.36 7.47 -0.23
CA LEU A 116 -12.90 6.75 -1.38
C LEU A 116 -14.42 6.91 -1.52
N SER A 117 -15.16 7.15 -0.43
CA SER A 117 -16.61 7.34 -0.49
C SER A 117 -16.99 8.58 -1.31
N SER A 118 -16.31 9.70 -1.10
CA SER A 118 -16.49 10.93 -1.89
C SER A 118 -16.06 10.74 -3.34
N THR A 119 -14.92 10.08 -3.55
CA THR A 119 -14.40 9.73 -4.89
C THR A 119 -15.39 8.89 -5.69
N LEU A 120 -15.98 7.86 -5.10
CA LEU A 120 -17.01 7.04 -5.76
C LEU A 120 -18.26 7.85 -6.11
N ALA A 121 -18.65 8.81 -5.25
CA ALA A 121 -19.77 9.72 -5.53
C ALA A 121 -19.49 10.62 -6.74
N GLU A 122 -18.26 11.07 -6.91
CA GLU A 122 -17.83 11.85 -8.08
C GLU A 122 -17.73 11.00 -9.34
N LEU A 123 -17.15 9.81 -9.26
CA LEU A 123 -17.02 8.89 -10.39
C LEU A 123 -18.38 8.46 -10.96
N ARG A 124 -19.41 8.32 -10.10
CA ARG A 124 -20.79 8.03 -10.55
C ARG A 124 -21.38 9.08 -11.48
N ARG A 125 -20.83 10.30 -11.52
CA ARG A 125 -21.26 11.35 -12.43
C ARG A 125 -20.62 11.24 -13.80
N ALA A 126 -19.59 10.42 -13.95
CA ALA A 126 -18.96 10.16 -15.24
C ALA A 126 -19.79 9.14 -16.04
N SER A 127 -20.04 9.44 -17.31
CA SER A 127 -20.89 8.60 -18.20
C SER A 127 -20.29 7.20 -18.48
N SER A 128 -18.97 7.04 -18.27
CA SER A 128 -18.24 5.79 -18.51
C SER A 128 -18.00 4.98 -17.22
N PHE A 129 -18.59 5.37 -16.10
CA PHE A 129 -18.41 4.66 -14.83
C PHE A 129 -19.40 3.50 -14.70
N GLY A 130 -18.88 2.33 -14.33
CA GLY A 130 -19.67 1.16 -13.97
C GLY A 130 -19.21 0.61 -12.62
N ARG A 131 -20.14 0.19 -11.77
CA ARG A 131 -19.86 -0.48 -10.51
C ARG A 131 -20.37 -1.91 -10.55
N VAL A 132 -19.50 -2.86 -10.22
CA VAL A 132 -19.85 -4.27 -10.06
C VAL A 132 -19.70 -4.61 -8.58
N THR A 133 -20.81 -4.93 -7.92
CA THR A 133 -20.79 -5.40 -6.53
C THR A 133 -20.66 -6.92 -6.54
N LEU A 134 -19.55 -7.42 -6.00
CA LEU A 134 -19.33 -8.84 -5.82
C LEU A 134 -19.91 -9.28 -4.47
N ARG A 135 -20.60 -10.40 -4.49
CA ARG A 135 -21.12 -11.10 -3.31
C ARG A 135 -20.52 -12.50 -3.24
N GLY A 136 -20.62 -13.14 -2.10
CA GLY A 136 -20.37 -14.58 -2.01
C GLY A 136 -21.27 -15.36 -2.97
N LEU A 137 -20.79 -16.50 -3.44
CA LEU A 137 -21.56 -17.44 -4.22
C LEU A 137 -22.73 -17.98 -3.42
N THR A 138 -23.89 -18.19 -4.05
CA THR A 138 -25.01 -18.92 -3.45
C THR A 138 -24.69 -20.40 -3.33
N PRO A 139 -25.42 -21.19 -2.50
CA PRO A 139 -25.23 -22.64 -2.41
C PRO A 139 -25.24 -23.35 -3.78
N ASP A 140 -26.16 -22.96 -4.68
CA ASP A 140 -26.21 -23.51 -6.05
C ASP A 140 -24.98 -23.14 -6.87
N GLU A 141 -24.46 -21.92 -6.72
CA GLU A 141 -23.24 -21.47 -7.41
C GLU A 141 -22.00 -22.17 -6.84
N VAL A 142 -21.95 -22.40 -5.53
CA VAL A 142 -20.88 -23.22 -4.87
C VAL A 142 -20.91 -24.65 -5.43
N HIS A 143 -22.09 -25.26 -5.48
CA HIS A 143 -22.23 -26.62 -6.03
C HIS A 143 -21.75 -26.69 -7.50
N ARG A 144 -22.16 -25.73 -8.33
CA ARG A 144 -21.68 -25.65 -9.73
C ARG A 144 -20.18 -25.43 -9.83
N MET A 145 -19.60 -24.56 -8.98
CA MET A 145 -18.16 -24.35 -8.91
C MET A 145 -17.43 -25.63 -8.54
N MET A 146 -17.92 -26.34 -7.52
CA MET A 146 -17.31 -27.61 -7.09
C MET A 146 -17.38 -28.70 -8.16
N ASN A 147 -18.53 -28.81 -8.86
CA ASN A 147 -18.69 -29.75 -9.98
C ASN A 147 -17.69 -29.46 -11.12
N ASN A 148 -17.52 -28.17 -11.46
CA ASN A 148 -16.57 -27.75 -12.51
C ASN A 148 -15.11 -28.05 -12.11
N LEU A 149 -14.75 -27.79 -10.87
CA LEU A 149 -13.39 -28.06 -10.37
C LEU A 149 -13.10 -29.56 -10.24
N ALA A 150 -14.08 -30.34 -9.79
CA ALA A 150 -13.94 -31.79 -9.66
C ALA A 150 -14.01 -32.51 -11.02
N GLY A 151 -14.63 -31.91 -12.04
CA GLY A 151 -14.94 -32.54 -13.32
C GLY A 151 -15.98 -33.63 -13.20
N GLN A 152 -16.78 -33.66 -12.13
CA GLN A 152 -17.82 -34.63 -11.84
C GLN A 152 -18.89 -34.01 -10.93
N GLU A 153 -20.01 -34.69 -10.80
CA GLU A 153 -21.08 -34.29 -9.89
C GLU A 153 -20.66 -34.52 -8.42
N VAL A 154 -20.71 -33.46 -7.63
CA VAL A 154 -20.42 -33.48 -6.19
C VAL A 154 -21.74 -33.56 -5.43
N ARG A 155 -21.76 -34.29 -4.32
CA ARG A 155 -22.95 -34.38 -3.46
C ARG A 155 -23.35 -33.00 -2.94
N TRP A 156 -24.65 -32.69 -3.02
CA TRP A 156 -25.21 -31.43 -2.52
C TRP A 156 -24.85 -31.14 -1.05
N ALA A 157 -24.94 -32.16 -0.20
CA ALA A 157 -24.63 -32.04 1.22
C ALA A 157 -23.19 -31.54 1.47
N LEU A 158 -22.22 -31.97 0.63
CA LEU A 158 -20.84 -31.48 0.71
C LEU A 158 -20.76 -30.00 0.28
N ALA A 159 -21.45 -29.62 -0.81
CA ALA A 159 -21.48 -28.23 -1.27
C ALA A 159 -22.12 -27.28 -0.23
N GLU A 160 -23.20 -27.74 0.40
CA GLU A 160 -23.84 -26.99 1.47
C GLU A 160 -22.96 -26.87 2.73
N ALA A 161 -22.23 -27.90 3.09
CA ALA A 161 -21.30 -27.87 4.21
C ALA A 161 -20.11 -26.90 3.92
N VAL A 162 -19.56 -26.95 2.70
CA VAL A 162 -18.53 -26.00 2.25
C VAL A 162 -19.09 -24.58 2.25
N TYR A 163 -20.30 -24.36 1.74
CA TYR A 163 -20.95 -23.05 1.75
C TYR A 163 -21.06 -22.48 3.17
N ARG A 164 -21.52 -23.27 4.14
CA ARG A 164 -21.66 -22.83 5.54
C ARG A 164 -20.36 -22.36 6.16
N GLN A 165 -19.23 -22.99 5.80
CA GLN A 165 -17.91 -22.63 6.34
C GLN A 165 -17.22 -21.48 5.57
N THR A 166 -17.62 -21.23 4.33
CA THR A 166 -16.96 -20.28 3.44
C THR A 166 -17.82 -19.04 3.14
N GLU A 167 -19.10 -19.09 3.54
CA GLU A 167 -20.12 -18.07 3.20
C GLU A 167 -20.15 -17.78 1.67
N GLY A 168 -19.79 -18.76 0.87
CA GLY A 168 -19.71 -18.65 -0.58
C GLY A 168 -18.50 -17.86 -1.10
N ASN A 169 -17.50 -17.58 -0.28
CA ASN A 169 -16.28 -16.95 -0.77
C ASN A 169 -15.51 -17.92 -1.70
N PRO A 170 -15.34 -17.59 -2.99
CA PRO A 170 -14.73 -18.50 -3.97
C PRO A 170 -13.32 -18.94 -3.60
N LEU A 171 -12.55 -18.03 -3.00
CA LEU A 171 -11.20 -18.32 -2.52
C LEU A 171 -11.20 -19.39 -1.41
N PHE A 172 -12.08 -19.20 -0.42
CA PHE A 172 -12.18 -20.12 0.71
C PHE A 172 -12.69 -21.49 0.26
N ILE A 173 -13.58 -21.52 -0.74
CA ILE A 173 -14.04 -22.76 -1.36
C ILE A 173 -12.86 -23.49 -2.01
N GLN A 174 -12.04 -22.81 -2.79
CA GLN A 174 -10.87 -23.40 -3.43
C GLN A 174 -9.87 -23.95 -2.41
N GLU A 175 -9.58 -23.19 -1.36
CA GLU A 175 -8.68 -23.60 -0.30
C GLU A 175 -9.22 -24.80 0.49
N MET A 176 -10.52 -24.82 0.74
CA MET A 176 -11.20 -25.96 1.39
C MET A 176 -11.13 -27.22 0.53
N LEU A 177 -11.41 -27.10 -0.77
CA LEU A 177 -11.32 -28.24 -1.69
C LEU A 177 -9.89 -28.75 -1.81
N ARG A 178 -8.92 -27.86 -1.89
CA ARG A 178 -7.51 -28.23 -1.91
C ARG A 178 -7.12 -28.97 -0.64
N TYR A 179 -7.54 -28.47 0.52
CA TYR A 179 -7.33 -29.15 1.81
C TYR A 179 -7.90 -30.57 1.80
N ILE A 180 -9.13 -30.79 1.34
CA ILE A 180 -9.77 -32.10 1.26
C ILE A 180 -8.96 -33.07 0.40
N VAL A 181 -8.39 -32.60 -0.72
CA VAL A 181 -7.53 -33.41 -1.60
C VAL A 181 -6.19 -33.72 -0.94
N GLU A 182 -5.55 -32.72 -0.35
CA GLU A 182 -4.23 -32.82 0.26
C GLU A 182 -4.22 -33.71 1.52
N GLU A 183 -5.33 -33.70 2.29
CA GLU A 183 -5.51 -34.63 3.43
C GLU A 183 -5.79 -36.08 2.98
N GLY A 184 -5.87 -36.32 1.67
CA GLY A 184 -6.18 -37.63 1.15
C GLY A 184 -7.61 -38.10 1.48
N MET A 185 -8.50 -37.19 1.85
CA MET A 185 -9.91 -37.50 2.13
C MET A 185 -10.66 -37.92 0.88
N VAL A 186 -10.16 -37.47 -0.27
CA VAL A 186 -10.58 -37.90 -1.61
C VAL A 186 -9.34 -38.35 -2.40
N THR A 187 -9.49 -39.40 -3.19
CA THR A 187 -8.46 -39.90 -4.09
C THR A 187 -9.02 -40.03 -5.50
N ARG A 188 -8.16 -39.93 -6.50
CA ARG A 188 -8.58 -40.10 -7.90
C ARG A 188 -8.38 -41.55 -8.32
N GLN A 189 -9.49 -42.25 -8.59
CA GLN A 189 -9.50 -43.60 -9.10
C GLN A 189 -10.27 -43.64 -10.43
N ASP A 190 -9.70 -44.22 -11.46
CA ASP A 190 -10.28 -44.28 -12.81
C ASP A 190 -10.72 -42.93 -13.37
N GLY A 191 -9.98 -41.86 -13.04
CA GLY A 191 -10.28 -40.50 -13.49
C GLY A 191 -11.34 -39.76 -12.67
N GLN A 192 -11.98 -40.43 -11.72
CA GLN A 192 -12.99 -39.84 -10.83
C GLN A 192 -12.50 -39.66 -9.41
N TRP A 193 -12.97 -38.59 -8.74
CA TRP A 193 -12.72 -38.36 -7.34
C TRP A 193 -13.60 -39.26 -6.48
N GLN A 194 -13.00 -40.09 -5.68
CA GLN A 194 -13.68 -40.96 -4.75
C GLN A 194 -13.25 -40.67 -3.32
N ARG A 195 -14.17 -40.88 -2.40
CA ARG A 195 -13.88 -40.75 -0.97
C ARG A 195 -12.93 -41.87 -0.52
N ALA A 196 -11.91 -41.49 0.26
CA ALA A 196 -10.86 -42.40 0.72
C ALA A 196 -11.20 -43.12 2.06
N GLY A 197 -12.34 -42.83 2.72
CA GLY A 197 -12.74 -43.41 3.99
C GLY A 197 -14.25 -43.47 4.18
N ASP A 198 -14.69 -43.97 5.33
CA ASP A 198 -16.13 -44.15 5.63
C ASP A 198 -16.79 -42.90 6.27
N THR A 199 -16.02 -41.99 6.85
CA THR A 199 -16.56 -40.78 7.48
C THR A 199 -17.04 -39.82 6.40
N PRO A 200 -18.29 -39.27 6.50
CA PRO A 200 -18.79 -38.27 5.57
C PRO A 200 -17.88 -37.04 5.53
N LEU A 201 -17.54 -36.54 4.31
CA LEU A 201 -16.68 -35.37 4.13
C LEU A 201 -17.24 -34.14 4.85
N GLU A 202 -18.57 -34.03 4.92
CA GLU A 202 -19.31 -32.96 5.59
C GLU A 202 -19.01 -32.86 7.09
N MET A 203 -18.55 -33.93 7.71
CA MET A 203 -18.20 -34.01 9.13
C MET A 203 -16.72 -33.71 9.40
N ILE A 204 -15.89 -33.64 8.36
CA ILE A 204 -14.44 -33.49 8.48
C ILE A 204 -13.98 -32.07 8.03
N ILE A 205 -14.91 -31.29 7.47
CA ILE A 205 -14.63 -29.91 7.02
C ILE A 205 -14.20 -29.06 8.21
N PRO A 206 -13.03 -28.36 8.14
CA PRO A 206 -12.58 -27.46 9.20
C PRO A 206 -13.57 -26.33 9.46
N GLU A 207 -13.64 -25.84 10.70
CA GLU A 207 -14.58 -24.79 11.12
C GLU A 207 -14.25 -23.40 10.57
N GLY A 208 -13.17 -23.25 9.81
CA GLY A 208 -12.83 -21.98 9.17
C GLY A 208 -11.54 -21.98 8.37
N LEU A 209 -11.34 -20.91 7.62
CA LEU A 209 -10.15 -20.69 6.79
C LEU A 209 -8.86 -20.69 7.62
N ARG A 210 -8.90 -20.14 8.84
CA ARG A 210 -7.72 -20.07 9.73
C ARG A 210 -7.19 -21.46 10.05
N ASP A 211 -8.06 -22.45 10.26
CA ASP A 211 -7.67 -23.83 10.51
C ASP A 211 -7.06 -24.48 9.27
N VAL A 212 -7.63 -24.22 8.09
CA VAL A 212 -7.09 -24.69 6.81
C VAL A 212 -5.69 -24.15 6.57
N ILE A 213 -5.50 -22.85 6.80
CA ILE A 213 -4.20 -22.18 6.67
C ILE A 213 -3.21 -22.75 7.70
N GLY A 214 -3.59 -22.82 8.97
CA GLY A 214 -2.75 -23.36 10.04
C GLY A 214 -2.31 -24.79 9.77
N LYS A 215 -3.21 -25.65 9.32
CA LYS A 215 -2.89 -27.03 8.92
C LYS A 215 -1.96 -27.09 7.70
N ARG A 216 -2.10 -26.17 6.74
CA ARG A 216 -1.18 -26.11 5.61
C ARG A 216 0.22 -25.67 6.04
N LEU A 217 0.31 -24.63 6.88
CA LEU A 217 1.58 -24.17 7.43
C LEU A 217 2.26 -25.22 8.30
N SER A 218 1.50 -26.04 9.04
CA SER A 218 2.03 -27.12 9.88
C SER A 218 2.68 -28.27 9.08
N ARG A 219 2.44 -28.37 7.77
CA ARG A 219 3.08 -29.37 6.89
C ARG A 219 4.45 -28.93 6.39
N LEU A 220 4.73 -27.65 6.48
CA LEU A 220 6.04 -27.12 6.13
C LEU A 220 7.09 -27.50 7.16
N SER A 221 8.32 -27.66 6.71
CA SER A 221 9.45 -27.82 7.60
C SER A 221 9.55 -26.65 8.60
N ALA A 222 10.12 -26.92 9.77
CA ALA A 222 10.35 -25.87 10.75
C ALA A 222 11.24 -24.74 10.21
N GLU A 223 12.13 -25.06 9.27
CA GLU A 223 13.00 -24.11 8.60
C GLU A 223 12.21 -23.22 7.63
N CYS A 224 11.39 -23.83 6.79
CA CYS A 224 10.50 -23.10 5.87
C CYS A 224 9.55 -22.17 6.64
N ASN A 225 8.91 -22.63 7.73
CA ASN A 225 8.04 -21.80 8.55
C ASN A 225 8.78 -20.60 9.15
N ARG A 226 10.02 -20.78 9.65
CA ARG A 226 10.83 -19.66 10.15
C ARG A 226 11.18 -18.65 9.08
N LEU A 227 11.47 -19.12 7.87
CA LEU A 227 11.73 -18.29 6.71
C LEU A 227 10.49 -17.51 6.30
N LEU A 228 9.32 -18.14 6.24
CA LEU A 228 8.05 -17.50 5.91
C LEU A 228 7.61 -16.47 6.96
N MET A 229 7.89 -16.69 8.25
CA MET A 229 7.67 -15.69 9.30
C MET A 229 8.52 -14.42 9.03
N THR A 230 9.77 -14.61 8.58
CA THR A 230 10.63 -13.49 8.18
C THR A 230 10.09 -12.78 6.94
N ALA A 231 9.71 -13.54 5.92
CA ALA A 231 9.09 -13.02 4.70
C ALA A 231 7.78 -12.25 4.99
N ALA A 232 6.97 -12.73 5.94
CA ALA A 232 5.73 -12.05 6.35
C ALA A 232 5.97 -10.66 6.96
N VAL A 233 7.12 -10.46 7.62
CA VAL A 233 7.53 -9.14 8.13
C VAL A 233 8.03 -8.24 7.00
N ILE A 234 8.77 -8.76 6.02
CA ILE A 234 9.20 -7.97 4.84
C ILE A 234 7.98 -7.43 4.11
N GLY A 235 7.01 -8.25 3.79
CA GLY A 235 5.81 -7.79 3.10
C GLY A 235 5.04 -8.89 2.37
N ARG A 236 4.04 -8.48 1.59
CA ARG A 236 3.28 -9.40 0.73
C ARG A 236 4.10 -9.86 -0.47
N ASP A 237 4.86 -8.95 -1.04
CA ASP A 237 5.79 -9.14 -2.15
C ASP A 237 7.21 -8.89 -1.65
N PHE A 238 8.12 -9.80 -1.90
CA PHE A 238 9.52 -9.65 -1.49
C PHE A 238 10.47 -10.27 -2.51
N ASP A 239 11.69 -9.80 -2.53
CA ASP A 239 12.75 -10.36 -3.38
C ASP A 239 13.68 -11.27 -2.57
N LEU A 240 14.32 -12.20 -3.27
CA LEU A 240 15.28 -13.14 -2.69
C LEU A 240 16.44 -12.42 -2.01
N GLY A 241 16.93 -11.31 -2.61
CA GLY A 241 18.08 -10.57 -2.10
C GLY A 241 17.82 -9.96 -0.73
N THR A 242 16.65 -9.34 -0.52
CA THR A 242 16.22 -8.81 0.79
C THR A 242 16.06 -9.94 1.80
N LEU A 243 15.37 -11.02 1.43
CA LEU A 243 15.15 -12.16 2.32
C LEU A 243 16.47 -12.80 2.78
N SER A 244 17.40 -13.07 1.84
CA SER A 244 18.69 -13.70 2.14
C SER A 244 19.57 -12.85 3.06
N LYS A 245 19.46 -11.53 3.04
CA LYS A 245 20.19 -10.64 3.96
C LYS A 245 19.66 -10.70 5.40
N VAL A 246 18.36 -10.97 5.55
CA VAL A 246 17.70 -11.03 6.88
C VAL A 246 17.81 -12.44 7.50
N VAL A 247 17.76 -13.47 6.66
CA VAL A 247 17.81 -14.85 7.11
C VAL A 247 19.29 -15.28 7.25
N SER A 248 19.64 -15.87 8.38
CA SER A 248 21.01 -16.33 8.67
C SER A 248 21.28 -17.74 8.15
N SER A 249 20.51 -18.22 7.15
CA SER A 249 20.72 -19.52 6.48
C SER A 249 21.54 -19.35 5.21
N ASP A 250 22.15 -20.46 4.76
CA ASP A 250 22.82 -20.47 3.46
C ASP A 250 21.80 -20.33 2.30
N GLU A 251 22.30 -19.96 1.12
CA GLU A 251 21.47 -19.69 -0.04
C GLU A 251 20.71 -20.93 -0.52
N GLU A 252 21.34 -22.09 -0.51
CA GLU A 252 20.74 -23.38 -0.94
C GLU A 252 19.56 -23.79 -0.04
N SER A 253 19.74 -23.65 1.27
CA SER A 253 18.68 -23.92 2.26
C SER A 253 17.52 -22.95 2.12
N THR A 254 17.81 -21.66 1.83
CA THR A 254 16.80 -20.64 1.57
C THR A 254 15.98 -20.97 0.32
N LEU A 255 16.63 -21.35 -0.78
CA LEU A 255 15.96 -21.74 -2.03
C LEU A 255 15.11 -22.98 -1.83
N THR A 256 15.63 -24.02 -1.17
CA THR A 256 14.88 -25.24 -0.86
C THR A 256 13.59 -24.94 -0.06
N SER A 257 13.67 -24.04 0.93
CA SER A 257 12.50 -23.63 1.72
C SER A 257 11.49 -22.82 0.89
N LEU A 258 11.96 -21.96 -0.02
CA LEU A 258 11.07 -21.23 -0.94
C LEU A 258 10.37 -22.15 -1.93
N GLU A 259 11.09 -23.15 -2.50
CA GLU A 259 10.52 -24.16 -3.37
C GLU A 259 9.47 -25.01 -2.64
N GLU A 260 9.72 -25.35 -1.37
CA GLU A 260 8.74 -26.04 -0.52
C GLU A 260 7.45 -25.22 -0.37
N ALA A 261 7.57 -23.92 -0.09
CA ALA A 261 6.44 -23.01 0.06
C ALA A 261 5.67 -22.77 -1.26
N VAL A 262 6.37 -22.71 -2.39
CA VAL A 262 5.77 -22.58 -3.73
C VAL A 262 5.02 -23.87 -4.10
N ARG A 263 5.61 -25.03 -3.85
CA ARG A 263 4.99 -26.35 -4.15
C ARG A 263 3.64 -26.53 -3.46
N ILE A 264 3.49 -26.05 -2.23
CA ILE A 264 2.20 -26.11 -1.51
C ILE A 264 1.37 -24.85 -1.68
N ALA A 265 1.74 -23.96 -2.63
CA ALA A 265 1.04 -22.74 -2.98
C ALA A 265 0.78 -21.78 -1.80
N VAL A 266 1.71 -21.66 -0.88
CA VAL A 266 1.77 -20.56 0.11
C VAL A 266 2.41 -19.33 -0.53
N LEU A 267 3.42 -19.55 -1.37
CA LEU A 267 4.05 -18.53 -2.20
C LEU A 267 3.80 -18.80 -3.68
N GLU A 268 3.83 -17.75 -4.48
CA GLU A 268 4.01 -17.79 -5.93
C GLU A 268 5.33 -17.12 -6.31
N GLU A 269 6.05 -17.73 -7.25
CA GLU A 269 7.26 -17.17 -7.83
C GLU A 269 6.89 -16.28 -9.03
N ARG A 270 7.52 -15.12 -9.09
CA ARG A 270 7.35 -14.14 -10.17
C ARG A 270 8.71 -13.74 -10.73
N SER A 271 9.05 -14.27 -11.89
CA SER A 271 10.24 -13.84 -12.61
C SER A 271 10.01 -12.48 -13.26
N GLN A 272 10.87 -11.50 -12.97
CA GLN A 272 10.84 -10.16 -13.55
C GLN A 272 12.23 -9.78 -14.05
N VAL A 273 12.29 -8.75 -14.92
CA VAL A 273 13.57 -8.14 -15.32
C VAL A 273 14.25 -7.60 -14.06
N GLY A 274 15.40 -8.18 -13.71
CA GLY A 274 16.19 -7.79 -12.54
C GLY A 274 16.15 -8.75 -11.36
N GLY A 275 15.44 -9.89 -11.44
CA GLY A 275 15.50 -10.93 -10.42
C GLY A 275 14.20 -11.71 -10.19
N VAL A 276 14.27 -12.61 -9.23
CA VAL A 276 13.12 -13.41 -8.80
C VAL A 276 12.47 -12.74 -7.60
N ARG A 277 11.16 -12.56 -7.69
CA ARG A 277 10.31 -12.09 -6.58
C ARG A 277 9.34 -13.18 -6.17
N TYR A 278 9.01 -13.16 -4.91
CA TYR A 278 8.02 -14.04 -4.32
C TYR A 278 6.86 -13.22 -3.78
N ARG A 279 5.66 -13.79 -3.87
CA ARG A 279 4.44 -13.19 -3.32
C ARG A 279 3.68 -14.24 -2.51
N PHE A 280 3.17 -13.85 -1.35
CA PHE A 280 2.15 -14.67 -0.67
C PHE A 280 0.91 -14.79 -1.56
N THR A 281 0.50 -16.02 -1.88
CA THR A 281 -0.67 -16.30 -2.74
C THR A 281 -1.92 -15.63 -2.17
N HIS A 282 -2.04 -15.60 -0.84
CA HIS A 282 -3.12 -14.91 -0.13
C HIS A 282 -2.60 -14.11 1.03
N ALA A 283 -3.21 -12.92 1.26
CA ALA A 283 -2.89 -12.05 2.37
C ALA A 283 -3.02 -12.77 3.74
N PHE A 284 -3.94 -13.73 3.85
CA PHE A 284 -4.15 -14.50 5.07
C PHE A 284 -2.94 -15.34 5.50
N PHE A 285 -2.17 -15.93 4.56
CA PHE A 285 -0.92 -16.63 4.91
C PHE A 285 0.06 -15.67 5.57
N ARG A 286 0.26 -14.51 4.97
CA ARG A 286 1.13 -13.48 5.54
C ARG A 286 0.63 -13.04 6.91
N GLN A 287 -0.66 -12.73 7.02
CA GLN A 287 -1.26 -12.26 8.27
C GLN A 287 -1.12 -13.30 9.39
N THR A 288 -1.45 -14.57 9.13
CA THR A 288 -1.32 -15.64 10.11
C THR A 288 0.12 -15.78 10.59
N LEU A 289 1.10 -15.86 9.68
CA LEU A 289 2.52 -15.95 10.01
C LEU A 289 3.03 -14.74 10.79
N TYR A 290 2.57 -13.55 10.44
CA TYR A 290 2.92 -12.31 11.14
C TYR A 290 2.33 -12.29 12.56
N GLU A 291 1.07 -12.69 12.75
CA GLU A 291 0.40 -12.76 14.04
C GLU A 291 1.00 -13.85 14.94
N GLU A 292 1.34 -15.02 14.39
CA GLU A 292 2.01 -16.11 15.11
C GLU A 292 3.46 -15.76 15.52
N THR A 293 4.07 -14.76 14.87
CA THR A 293 5.38 -14.28 15.25
C THR A 293 5.27 -13.46 16.54
N GLY A 294 5.87 -13.92 17.62
CA GLY A 294 5.84 -13.23 18.92
C GLY A 294 6.41 -11.80 18.84
N ALA A 295 5.87 -10.87 19.64
CA ALA A 295 6.17 -9.44 19.57
C ALA A 295 7.68 -9.12 19.58
N ALA A 296 8.45 -9.71 20.52
CA ALA A 296 9.89 -9.49 20.60
C ALA A 296 10.64 -9.94 19.34
N ARG A 297 10.18 -11.03 18.69
CA ARG A 297 10.76 -11.50 17.44
C ARG A 297 10.37 -10.59 16.28
N ARG A 298 9.13 -10.08 16.23
CA ARG A 298 8.71 -9.10 15.21
C ARG A 298 9.57 -7.84 15.26
N ILE A 299 9.76 -7.27 16.44
CA ILE A 299 10.64 -6.10 16.64
C ILE A 299 12.02 -6.36 16.04
N ARG A 300 12.65 -7.48 16.41
CA ARG A 300 13.97 -7.84 15.89
C ARG A 300 13.97 -8.05 14.36
N LEU A 301 12.93 -8.67 13.81
CA LEU A 301 12.84 -8.88 12.37
C LEU A 301 12.63 -7.56 11.63
N HIS A 302 11.78 -6.66 12.11
CA HIS A 302 11.63 -5.32 11.52
C HIS A 302 12.96 -4.56 11.51
N GLN A 303 13.73 -4.60 12.60
CA GLN A 303 15.07 -4.00 12.67
C GLN A 303 16.02 -4.60 11.61
N GLN A 304 16.04 -5.92 11.47
CA GLN A 304 16.90 -6.59 10.49
C GLN A 304 16.48 -6.27 9.05
N VAL A 305 15.17 -6.25 8.77
CA VAL A 305 14.61 -5.88 7.47
C VAL A 305 14.94 -4.42 7.14
N GLY A 306 14.74 -3.49 8.08
CA GLY A 306 15.09 -2.09 7.88
C GLY A 306 16.57 -1.91 7.49
N LYS A 307 17.50 -2.56 8.19
CA LYS A 307 18.94 -2.52 7.88
C LYS A 307 19.26 -3.15 6.51
N ALA A 308 18.62 -4.26 6.15
CA ALA A 308 18.82 -4.91 4.87
C ALA A 308 18.32 -4.05 3.70
N LEU A 309 17.15 -3.43 3.85
CA LEU A 309 16.57 -2.51 2.86
C LEU A 309 17.41 -1.23 2.72
N GLU A 310 17.86 -0.64 3.84
CA GLU A 310 18.73 0.54 3.86
C GLU A 310 20.02 0.31 3.06
N GLU A 311 20.65 -0.85 3.24
CA GLU A 311 21.83 -1.23 2.47
C GLU A 311 21.49 -1.47 0.99
N GLN A 312 20.41 -2.17 0.70
CA GLN A 312 19.99 -2.50 -0.66
C GLN A 312 19.64 -1.26 -1.48
N TYR A 313 18.96 -0.30 -0.87
CA TYR A 313 18.51 0.93 -1.52
C TYR A 313 19.41 2.13 -1.28
N ARG A 314 20.68 1.93 -0.87
CA ARG A 314 21.62 3.00 -0.55
C ARG A 314 21.69 4.12 -1.59
N ALA A 315 21.53 3.80 -2.88
CA ALA A 315 21.53 4.79 -3.97
C ALA A 315 20.16 5.46 -4.19
N ARG A 316 19.09 4.99 -3.55
CA ARG A 316 17.69 5.41 -3.77
C ARG A 316 16.89 5.48 -2.48
N LEU A 317 17.52 5.85 -1.37
CA LEU A 317 16.89 5.88 -0.04
C LEU A 317 15.61 6.72 -0.03
N THR A 318 15.61 7.85 -0.71
CA THR A 318 14.44 8.74 -0.81
C THR A 318 13.22 8.03 -1.43
N GLU A 319 13.41 7.10 -2.36
CA GLU A 319 12.32 6.36 -2.98
C GLU A 319 11.69 5.32 -2.05
N HIS A 320 12.44 4.82 -1.09
CA HIS A 320 12.06 3.79 -0.13
C HIS A 320 11.94 4.30 1.31
N ALA A 321 11.99 5.63 1.49
CA ALA A 321 12.00 6.23 2.81
C ALA A 321 10.77 5.88 3.65
N ALA A 322 9.57 5.81 3.06
CA ALA A 322 8.36 5.42 3.78
C ALA A 322 8.41 3.97 4.28
N GLU A 323 8.96 3.04 3.47
CA GLU A 323 9.15 1.65 3.83
C GLU A 323 10.18 1.50 4.97
N LEU A 324 11.29 2.26 4.88
CA LEU A 324 12.32 2.30 5.91
C LEU A 324 11.79 2.88 7.22
N ALA A 325 11.05 3.99 7.17
CA ALA A 325 10.41 4.60 8.34
C ALA A 325 9.48 3.61 9.03
N GLU A 326 8.66 2.88 8.25
CA GLU A 326 7.78 1.84 8.76
C GLU A 326 8.54 0.78 9.53
N HIS A 327 9.60 0.18 8.95
CA HIS A 327 10.34 -0.88 9.60
C HIS A 327 11.09 -0.39 10.83
N PHE A 328 11.77 0.74 10.79
CA PHE A 328 12.51 1.27 11.93
C PHE A 328 11.59 1.75 13.06
N SER A 329 10.37 2.20 12.79
CA SER A 329 9.41 2.61 13.82
C SER A 329 8.96 1.46 14.75
N HIS A 330 9.11 0.22 14.29
CA HIS A 330 8.83 -0.97 15.10
C HIS A 330 10.00 -1.39 16.01
N SER A 331 11.16 -0.72 15.92
CA SER A 331 12.31 -1.01 16.76
C SER A 331 12.12 -0.47 18.18
N SER A 332 12.89 -1.02 19.11
CA SER A 332 13.06 -0.48 20.47
C SER A 332 14.44 0.16 20.67
N ASP A 333 15.28 0.17 19.64
CA ASP A 333 16.61 0.76 19.67
C ASP A 333 16.50 2.27 19.34
N PRO A 334 16.99 3.17 20.21
CA PRO A 334 16.94 4.60 19.97
C PRO A 334 17.58 5.03 18.63
N ALA A 335 18.64 4.37 18.19
CA ALA A 335 19.30 4.68 16.92
C ALA A 335 18.40 4.32 15.71
N ASP A 336 17.64 3.25 15.81
CA ASP A 336 16.67 2.86 14.78
C ASP A 336 15.44 3.79 14.80
N LEU A 337 14.94 4.17 15.99
CA LEU A 337 13.84 5.14 16.12
C LEU A 337 14.23 6.52 15.56
N ALA A 338 15.48 6.96 15.77
CA ALA A 338 15.98 8.19 15.15
C ALA A 338 15.95 8.10 13.61
N LYS A 339 16.32 6.95 13.04
CA LYS A 339 16.20 6.70 11.60
C LYS A 339 14.74 6.68 11.14
N ALA A 340 13.82 6.15 11.95
CA ALA A 340 12.40 6.16 11.61
C ALA A 340 11.86 7.60 11.47
N VAL A 341 12.29 8.51 12.34
CA VAL A 341 11.96 9.94 12.25
C VAL A 341 12.56 10.54 10.99
N GLU A 342 13.88 10.38 10.77
CA GLU A 342 14.60 10.91 9.61
C GLU A 342 13.98 10.43 8.29
N TYR A 343 13.73 9.12 8.15
CA TYR A 343 13.11 8.58 6.94
C TYR A 343 11.63 8.99 6.82
N GLY A 344 10.93 9.19 7.93
CA GLY A 344 9.58 9.75 7.95
C GLY A 344 9.52 11.15 7.34
N GLU A 345 10.45 12.03 7.73
CA GLU A 345 10.58 13.37 7.15
C GLU A 345 10.95 13.33 5.65
N ILE A 346 11.91 12.51 5.26
CA ILE A 346 12.29 12.34 3.85
C ILE A 346 11.11 11.85 3.02
N ALA A 347 10.35 10.89 3.56
CA ALA A 347 9.15 10.37 2.88
C ALA A 347 8.06 11.43 2.76
N ALA A 348 7.84 12.24 3.81
CA ALA A 348 6.89 13.34 3.80
C ALA A 348 7.28 14.43 2.78
N GLN A 349 8.55 14.83 2.74
CA GLN A 349 9.05 15.76 1.74
C GLN A 349 8.86 15.24 0.31
N ARG A 350 9.06 13.94 0.10
CA ARG A 350 8.79 13.32 -1.19
C ARG A 350 7.29 13.36 -1.52
N ALA A 351 6.41 13.05 -0.57
CA ALA A 351 4.97 13.14 -0.75
C ALA A 351 4.55 14.57 -1.13
N VAL A 352 5.08 15.59 -0.45
CA VAL A 352 4.89 17.00 -0.82
C VAL A 352 5.37 17.28 -2.25
N SER A 353 6.51 16.74 -2.67
CA SER A 353 7.07 16.96 -4.01
C SER A 353 6.21 16.40 -5.15
N VAL A 354 5.32 15.46 -4.85
CA VAL A 354 4.34 14.88 -5.79
C VAL A 354 2.91 15.35 -5.48
N PHE A 355 2.77 16.35 -4.60
CA PHE A 355 1.50 16.96 -4.18
C PHE A 355 0.54 16.02 -3.45
N ASP A 356 1.07 14.96 -2.84
CA ASP A 356 0.34 14.05 -1.97
C ASP A 356 0.44 14.53 -0.52
N TYR A 357 -0.24 15.63 -0.25
CA TYR A 357 -0.20 16.28 1.06
C TYR A 357 -0.86 15.43 2.16
N GLY A 358 -1.88 14.63 1.81
CA GLY A 358 -2.51 13.72 2.76
C GLY A 358 -1.55 12.66 3.28
N GLU A 359 -0.74 12.08 2.38
CA GLU A 359 0.30 11.13 2.77
C GLU A 359 1.42 11.82 3.56
N ALA A 360 1.81 13.05 3.18
CA ALA A 360 2.78 13.83 3.94
C ALA A 360 2.33 14.05 5.38
N VAL A 361 1.07 14.44 5.59
CA VAL A 361 0.46 14.60 6.93
C VAL A 361 0.56 13.31 7.73
N ARG A 362 0.14 12.17 7.15
CA ARG A 362 0.18 10.86 7.81
C ARG A 362 1.60 10.45 8.23
N LEU A 363 2.58 10.70 7.37
CA LEU A 363 3.99 10.38 7.63
C LEU A 363 4.57 11.25 8.73
N LEU A 364 4.26 12.55 8.74
CA LEU A 364 4.71 13.49 9.78
C LEU A 364 4.06 13.22 11.13
N GLU A 365 2.77 12.92 11.18
CA GLU A 365 2.09 12.50 12.41
C GLU A 365 2.78 11.28 13.03
N ARG A 366 3.08 10.28 12.20
CA ARG A 366 3.80 9.09 12.65
C ARG A 366 5.22 9.39 13.12
N ALA A 367 5.93 10.29 12.43
CA ALA A 367 7.25 10.73 12.85
C ALA A 367 7.22 11.44 14.22
N ILE A 368 6.19 12.27 14.48
CA ILE A 368 5.96 12.92 15.77
C ILE A 368 5.72 11.87 16.87
N ASP A 369 4.87 10.86 16.62
CA ASP A 369 4.61 9.79 17.57
C ASP A 369 5.90 9.02 17.93
N VAL A 370 6.74 8.73 16.93
CA VAL A 370 8.02 8.05 17.12
C VAL A 370 9.01 8.96 17.88
N GLN A 371 9.07 10.26 17.56
CA GLN A 371 9.92 11.23 18.24
C GLN A 371 9.55 11.36 19.72
N GLU A 372 8.28 11.32 20.06
CA GLU A 372 7.82 11.36 21.44
C GLU A 372 8.27 10.14 22.26
N VAL A 373 8.35 8.96 21.62
CA VAL A 373 8.89 7.73 22.23
C VAL A 373 10.42 7.77 22.29
N LEU A 374 11.07 8.32 21.27
CA LEU A 374 12.55 8.41 21.20
C LEU A 374 13.12 9.36 22.25
N ASP A 375 12.65 10.60 22.27
CA ASP A 375 13.07 11.63 23.20
C ASP A 375 11.96 12.67 23.39
N HIS A 376 11.20 12.51 24.47
CA HIS A 376 10.11 13.42 24.85
C HIS A 376 10.61 14.84 25.18
N ASP A 377 11.86 14.98 25.61
CA ASP A 377 12.45 16.25 26.00
C ASP A 377 13.07 17.02 24.83
N ASP A 378 13.28 16.42 23.68
CA ASP A 378 13.75 17.11 22.47
C ASP A 378 12.66 17.98 21.85
N LYS A 379 12.47 19.16 22.47
CA LYS A 379 11.50 20.15 22.02
C LYS A 379 11.84 20.73 20.65
N ALA A 380 13.12 20.73 20.27
CA ALA A 380 13.54 21.28 18.98
C ALA A 380 13.10 20.39 17.81
N ALA A 381 13.41 19.09 17.87
CA ALA A 381 12.97 18.14 16.87
C ALA A 381 11.45 18.09 16.77
N ARG A 382 10.74 18.07 17.91
CA ARG A 382 9.28 18.09 17.93
C ARG A 382 8.70 19.35 17.29
N CYS A 383 9.31 20.52 17.55
CA CYS A 383 8.89 21.79 16.93
C CYS A 383 9.06 21.75 15.40
N ASP A 384 10.21 21.25 14.90
CA ASP A 384 10.48 21.16 13.47
C ASP A 384 9.47 20.24 12.76
N LEU A 385 9.16 19.09 13.36
CA LEU A 385 8.14 18.17 12.83
C LEU A 385 6.73 18.78 12.81
N LEU A 386 6.36 19.54 13.86
CA LEU A 386 5.08 20.25 13.90
C LEU A 386 5.00 21.35 12.85
N LEU A 387 6.07 22.12 12.63
CA LEU A 387 6.12 23.11 11.56
C LEU A 387 5.93 22.47 10.19
N ALA A 388 6.65 21.39 9.90
CA ALA A 388 6.47 20.63 8.67
C ALA A 388 5.04 20.06 8.51
N LEU A 389 4.43 19.57 9.60
CA LEU A 389 3.05 19.11 9.63
C LEU A 389 2.07 20.24 9.32
N GLY A 390 2.26 21.42 9.93
CA GLY A 390 1.42 22.59 9.69
C GLY A 390 1.45 23.04 8.22
N GLU A 391 2.63 23.08 7.61
CA GLU A 391 2.79 23.38 6.18
C GLU A 391 2.10 22.35 5.28
N ALA A 392 2.10 21.08 5.63
CA ALA A 392 1.45 20.02 4.85
C ALA A 392 -0.08 20.03 5.01
N LEU A 393 -0.61 20.36 6.19
CA LEU A 393 -2.03 20.38 6.50
C LEU A 393 -2.80 21.43 5.67
N ILE A 394 -2.20 22.59 5.41
CA ILE A 394 -2.85 23.67 4.66
C ILE A 394 -3.26 23.20 3.25
N PRO A 395 -2.34 22.72 2.40
CA PRO A 395 -2.70 22.22 1.08
C PRO A 395 -3.41 20.86 1.11
N ALA A 396 -3.35 20.12 2.24
CA ALA A 396 -4.15 18.91 2.44
C ALA A 396 -5.65 19.22 2.64
N GLY A 397 -6.01 20.50 2.85
CA GLY A 397 -7.39 20.93 3.05
C GLY A 397 -7.82 20.96 4.53
N GLU A 398 -6.88 20.99 5.45
CA GLU A 398 -7.08 21.08 6.90
C GLU A 398 -6.48 22.38 7.51
N PRO A 399 -6.75 23.58 6.91
CA PRO A 399 -6.09 24.82 7.29
C PRO A 399 -6.38 25.25 8.74
N LEU A 400 -7.59 24.98 9.25
CA LEU A 400 -7.91 25.28 10.67
C LEU A 400 -7.11 24.44 11.64
N ARG A 401 -6.94 23.16 11.36
CA ARG A 401 -6.12 22.28 12.18
C ARG A 401 -4.66 22.73 12.21
N ALA A 402 -4.14 23.19 11.05
CA ALA A 402 -2.81 23.79 10.98
C ALA A 402 -2.69 25.01 11.89
N ALA A 403 -3.67 25.93 11.84
CA ALA A 403 -3.63 27.20 12.58
C ALA A 403 -3.88 27.02 14.09
N GLU A 404 -4.97 26.36 14.47
CA GLU A 404 -5.48 26.33 15.85
C GLU A 404 -4.84 25.26 16.73
N MET A 405 -4.27 24.20 16.16
CA MET A 405 -3.70 23.11 16.94
C MET A 405 -2.18 23.01 16.75
N VAL A 406 -1.73 22.94 15.51
CA VAL A 406 -0.36 22.60 15.20
C VAL A 406 0.55 23.82 15.37
N ALA A 407 0.17 24.96 14.79
CA ALA A 407 0.96 26.20 14.89
C ALA A 407 1.03 26.74 16.33
N GLU A 408 -0.08 26.65 17.09
CA GLU A 408 -0.09 27.06 18.49
C GLU A 408 0.89 26.21 19.33
N THR A 409 0.86 24.88 19.15
CA THR A 409 1.79 24.00 19.84
C THR A 409 3.25 24.27 19.45
N ALA A 410 3.52 24.47 18.16
CA ALA A 410 4.84 24.81 17.66
C ALA A 410 5.35 26.14 18.20
N LEU A 411 4.49 27.17 18.29
CA LEU A 411 4.84 28.48 18.86
C LEU A 411 5.25 28.35 20.32
N VAL A 412 4.46 27.65 21.14
CA VAL A 412 4.78 27.43 22.57
C VAL A 412 6.12 26.73 22.74
N LEU A 413 6.44 25.76 21.88
CA LEU A 413 7.74 25.10 21.89
C LEU A 413 8.87 26.04 21.48
N ALA A 414 8.69 26.82 20.42
CA ALA A 414 9.65 27.80 19.93
C ALA A 414 9.96 28.88 20.97
N GLU A 415 8.95 29.40 21.67
CA GLU A 415 9.11 30.34 22.77
C GLU A 415 9.89 29.70 23.94
N THR A 416 9.59 28.46 24.30
CA THR A 416 10.30 27.72 25.34
C THR A 416 11.79 27.56 24.99
N LEU A 417 12.10 27.37 23.71
CA LEU A 417 13.45 27.26 23.17
C LEU A 417 14.16 28.63 23.04
N GLY A 418 13.41 29.75 23.09
CA GLY A 418 13.92 31.07 22.76
C GLY A 418 14.27 31.22 21.26
N ASP A 419 13.65 30.44 20.38
CA ASP A 419 13.94 30.41 18.94
C ASP A 419 12.94 31.26 18.16
N GLY A 420 13.34 32.50 17.91
CA GLY A 420 12.51 33.48 17.17
C GLY A 420 12.25 33.06 15.72
N LYS A 421 13.12 32.26 15.08
CA LYS A 421 12.90 31.79 13.70
C LYS A 421 11.74 30.83 13.65
N ARG A 422 11.75 29.78 14.49
CA ARG A 422 10.65 28.82 14.59
C ARG A 422 9.33 29.49 15.00
N ALA A 423 9.39 30.49 15.88
CA ALA A 423 8.21 31.26 16.28
C ALA A 423 7.58 32.00 15.08
N VAL A 424 8.39 32.65 14.25
CA VAL A 424 7.91 33.33 13.03
C VAL A 424 7.31 32.32 12.02
N GLU A 425 7.91 31.17 11.85
CA GLU A 425 7.39 30.10 10.99
C GLU A 425 6.03 29.59 11.49
N ALA A 426 5.88 29.36 12.80
CA ALA A 426 4.60 28.97 13.40
C ALA A 426 3.51 30.06 13.19
N CYS A 427 3.82 31.33 13.41
CA CYS A 427 2.92 32.44 13.13
C CYS A 427 2.54 32.49 11.64
N GLY A 428 3.48 32.26 10.72
CA GLY A 428 3.23 32.21 9.30
C GLY A 428 2.23 31.11 8.91
N ILE A 429 2.39 29.90 9.48
CA ILE A 429 1.46 28.76 9.27
C ILE A 429 0.06 29.12 9.79
N ALA A 430 -0.04 29.71 10.99
CA ALA A 430 -1.31 30.09 11.57
C ALA A 430 -2.04 31.13 10.70
N LEU A 431 -1.34 32.17 10.27
CA LEU A 431 -1.90 33.24 9.43
C LEU A 431 -2.34 32.72 8.05
N ASP A 432 -1.53 31.88 7.39
CA ASP A 432 -1.89 31.25 6.09
C ASP A 432 -3.09 30.31 6.24
N GLY A 433 -3.11 29.51 7.30
CA GLY A 433 -4.23 28.62 7.61
C GLY A 433 -5.54 29.36 7.83
N LEU A 434 -5.53 30.43 8.64
CA LEU A 434 -6.69 31.27 8.90
C LEU A 434 -7.14 32.01 7.63
N PHE A 435 -6.21 32.52 6.83
CA PHE A 435 -6.52 33.22 5.59
C PHE A 435 -7.21 32.30 4.57
N ARG A 436 -6.75 31.08 4.41
CA ARG A 436 -7.33 30.10 3.46
C ARG A 436 -8.65 29.52 3.91
N TYR A 437 -8.96 29.56 5.21
CA TYR A 437 -10.24 29.04 5.73
C TYR A 437 -11.45 29.90 5.35
N GLY A 438 -11.34 31.24 5.24
CA GLY A 438 -12.44 32.05 4.79
C GLY A 438 -12.24 33.55 4.84
N GLY A 439 -12.73 34.25 3.83
CA GLY A 439 -12.48 35.65 3.50
C GLY A 439 -12.90 36.74 4.52
N SER A 440 -13.56 36.41 5.65
CA SER A 440 -13.84 37.35 6.74
C SER A 440 -12.94 37.15 7.97
N VAL A 441 -12.09 36.15 7.95
CA VAL A 441 -11.22 35.80 9.08
C VAL A 441 -10.08 36.78 9.25
N GLY A 442 -9.63 37.46 8.19
CA GLY A 442 -8.64 38.53 8.28
C GLY A 442 -9.06 39.72 9.13
N GLU A 443 -10.36 39.86 9.43
CA GLU A 443 -10.93 40.85 10.36
C GLU A 443 -11.25 40.24 11.76
N SER A 444 -10.94 38.94 11.94
CA SER A 444 -11.22 38.23 13.19
C SER A 444 -10.20 38.59 14.29
N SER A 445 -10.63 38.48 15.57
CA SER A 445 -9.75 38.65 16.71
C SER A 445 -8.62 37.58 16.73
N ALA A 446 -8.85 36.40 16.19
CA ALA A 446 -7.86 35.35 16.09
C ALA A 446 -6.72 35.74 15.12
N PHE A 447 -7.05 36.27 13.94
CA PHE A 447 -6.04 36.77 12.99
C PHE A 447 -5.21 37.92 13.57
N ALA A 448 -5.86 38.89 14.25
CA ALA A 448 -5.16 40.00 14.90
C ALA A 448 -4.19 39.50 15.99
N GLN A 449 -4.59 38.50 16.78
CA GLN A 449 -3.77 37.91 17.83
C GLN A 449 -2.48 37.22 17.28
N TRP A 450 -2.55 36.62 16.11
CA TRP A 450 -1.40 36.02 15.46
C TRP A 450 -0.50 37.03 14.71
N ALA A 451 -1.05 38.19 14.37
CA ALA A 451 -0.32 39.23 13.66
C ALA A 451 0.42 40.22 14.61
N GLU A 452 0.06 40.26 15.90
CA GLU A 452 0.75 41.03 16.97
C GLU A 452 1.93 40.22 17.52
#